data_3750819b75e5d518c817779f12d797fb
#
_entry.id   3750819b75e5d518c817779f12d797fb
#
_cell.length_a   1.000
_cell.length_b   1.000
_cell.length_c   1.000
_cell.angle_alpha   90.00
_cell.angle_beta   90.00
_cell.angle_gamma   90.00
#
_symmetry.space_group_name_H-M   'P 1'
#
loop_
_entity.id
_entity.type
_entity.pdbx_description
1 polymer ?
#
loop_
_entity_poly.entity_id
_entity_poly.type
_entity_poly.pdbx_seq_one_letter_code
_entity_poly.pdbx_strand_id
1 'polypeptide(L)'
;MRLNDIKKAFLASAALLSAMSMSAAERFVSFQQGDLLINGNDKVEIYMDANDCRGVSYAANALVKDIRNVSGSQATITSNRKATILVGTIGHSAAIDQLIKQKRINGNLLKGKREKFIITVVDGQLVIAGSDRRGTIYGIYELSQQM
;
A
#
# COMPACT_ATOMS: atom_id res chain seq x y z
N MET A 1 57.91 11.74 4.41
CA MET A 1 56.54 11.23 4.22
C MET A 1 56.64 9.89 3.49
N ARG A 2 56.35 8.78 4.19
CA ARG A 2 56.60 7.44 3.66
C ARG A 2 55.42 7.00 2.76
N LEU A 3 55.75 6.30 1.68
CA LEU A 3 54.78 5.82 0.67
C LEU A 3 53.59 5.04 1.27
N ASN A 4 53.79 4.42 2.44
CA ASN A 4 52.78 3.69 3.19
C ASN A 4 51.70 4.58 3.83
N ASP A 5 51.99 5.84 4.11
CA ASP A 5 51.05 6.77 4.76
C ASP A 5 50.04 7.31 3.71
N ILE A 6 50.51 7.43 2.47
CA ILE A 6 49.64 7.83 1.34
C ILE A 6 48.63 6.72 1.00
N LYS A 7 49.04 5.45 1.07
CA LYS A 7 48.15 4.32 0.82
C LYS A 7 47.07 4.17 1.91
N LYS A 8 47.40 4.47 3.17
CA LYS A 8 46.43 4.44 4.27
C LYS A 8 45.42 5.59 4.18
N ALA A 9 45.84 6.77 3.75
CA ALA A 9 44.94 7.90 3.51
C ALA A 9 43.98 7.65 2.33
N PHE A 10 44.44 6.96 1.28
CA PHE A 10 43.59 6.61 0.12
C PHE A 10 42.57 5.52 0.44
N LEU A 11 42.92 4.55 1.29
CA LEU A 11 42.00 3.52 1.76
C LEU A 11 40.92 4.06 2.71
N ALA A 12 41.24 5.06 3.53
CA ALA A 12 40.28 5.69 4.44
C ALA A 12 39.27 6.58 3.70
N SER A 13 39.67 7.20 2.59
CA SER A 13 38.77 8.03 1.77
C SER A 13 37.80 7.21 0.89
N ALA A 14 38.18 6.00 0.49
CA ALA A 14 37.32 5.11 -0.26
C ALA A 14 36.21 4.44 0.59
N ALA A 15 36.41 4.31 1.90
CA ALA A 15 35.45 3.73 2.82
C ALA A 15 34.33 4.68 3.23
N LEU A 16 34.47 5.99 3.00
CA LEU A 16 33.43 6.98 3.35
C LEU A 16 32.41 7.24 2.22
N LEU A 17 32.65 6.72 1.01
CA LEU A 17 31.73 6.91 -0.12
C LEU A 17 30.67 5.81 -0.27
N SER A 18 30.69 4.78 0.57
CA SER A 18 29.76 3.64 0.47
C SER A 18 28.57 3.68 1.44
N ALA A 19 28.34 4.79 2.15
CA ALA A 19 27.28 4.89 3.16
C ALA A 19 26.11 5.82 2.79
N MET A 20 25.95 6.14 1.51
CA MET A 20 24.70 6.74 1.00
C MET A 20 23.95 5.74 0.14
N SER A 21 23.60 4.59 0.70
CA SER A 21 22.44 3.86 0.20
C SER A 21 21.21 4.70 0.59
N MET A 22 20.80 5.58 -0.31
CA MET A 22 19.42 6.06 -0.30
C MET A 22 18.55 4.81 -0.32
N SER A 23 17.91 4.52 0.82
CA SER A 23 16.81 3.57 0.84
C SER A 23 15.75 4.13 -0.10
N ALA A 24 15.77 3.67 -1.34
CA ALA A 24 14.63 3.87 -2.23
C ALA A 24 13.45 3.24 -1.49
N ALA A 25 12.38 4.00 -1.28
CA ALA A 25 11.15 3.48 -0.70
C ALA A 25 10.80 2.22 -1.50
N GLU A 26 10.65 1.10 -0.78
CA GLU A 26 10.41 -0.19 -1.39
C GLU A 26 9.07 -0.12 -2.10
N ARG A 27 9.09 -0.19 -3.44
CA ARG A 27 7.87 -0.15 -4.24
C ARG A 27 7.15 -1.48 -4.06
N PHE A 28 5.91 -1.45 -3.61
CA PHE A 28 5.06 -2.64 -3.51
C PHE A 28 4.16 -2.84 -4.73
N VAL A 29 4.19 -1.92 -5.70
CA VAL A 29 3.50 -2.03 -6.99
C VAL A 29 4.52 -2.31 -8.08
N SER A 30 4.29 -3.38 -8.84
CA SER A 30 5.10 -3.78 -9.97
C SER A 30 4.24 -3.78 -11.24
N PHE A 31 4.85 -3.39 -12.37
CA PHE A 31 4.24 -3.48 -13.71
C PHE A 31 4.85 -4.61 -14.55
N GLN A 32 5.59 -5.53 -13.90
CA GLN A 32 6.21 -6.65 -14.58
C GLN A 32 5.22 -7.81 -14.76
N GLN A 33 5.41 -8.56 -15.84
CA GLN A 33 4.58 -9.73 -16.12
C GLN A 33 4.79 -10.80 -15.05
N GLY A 34 3.73 -11.18 -14.34
CA GLY A 34 3.75 -12.22 -13.30
C GLY A 34 3.31 -11.77 -11.91
N ASP A 35 3.30 -10.48 -11.60
CA ASP A 35 2.93 -9.94 -10.28
C ASP A 35 1.46 -9.48 -10.20
N LEU A 36 0.55 -10.25 -10.75
CA LEU A 36 -0.78 -9.77 -11.14
C LEU A 36 -1.82 -9.79 -10.04
N LEU A 37 -2.22 -8.59 -9.61
CA LEU A 37 -3.58 -8.34 -9.11
C LEU A 37 -4.41 -7.51 -10.09
N ILE A 38 -3.78 -6.72 -10.97
CA ILE A 38 -4.47 -5.83 -11.92
C ILE A 38 -3.77 -5.91 -13.26
N ASN A 39 -4.46 -6.45 -14.25
CA ASN A 39 -3.98 -6.50 -15.62
C ASN A 39 -4.98 -5.73 -16.51
N GLY A 40 -4.50 -5.03 -17.53
CA GLY A 40 -5.26 -4.04 -18.30
C GLY A 40 -6.56 -4.53 -18.94
N ASN A 41 -6.83 -5.84 -18.95
CA ASN A 41 -8.05 -6.44 -19.47
C ASN A 41 -9.03 -6.88 -18.37
N ASP A 42 -8.67 -6.74 -17.09
CA ASP A 42 -9.48 -7.24 -15.99
C ASP A 42 -10.44 -6.18 -15.46
N LYS A 43 -11.57 -6.66 -14.91
CA LYS A 43 -12.42 -5.84 -14.06
C LYS A 43 -11.79 -5.74 -12.68
N VAL A 44 -11.47 -4.54 -12.25
CA VAL A 44 -10.99 -4.27 -10.90
C VAL A 44 -12.17 -3.84 -10.04
N GLU A 45 -12.54 -4.66 -9.10
CA GLU A 45 -13.58 -4.34 -8.13
C GLU A 45 -12.94 -3.85 -6.84
N ILE A 46 -13.42 -2.74 -6.30
CA ILE A 46 -13.00 -2.20 -5.01
C ILE A 46 -14.18 -2.32 -4.05
N TYR A 47 -14.03 -3.18 -3.04
CA TYR A 47 -15.00 -3.27 -1.95
C TYR A 47 -14.74 -2.16 -0.94
N MET A 48 -15.80 -1.50 -0.55
CA MET A 48 -15.84 -0.59 0.58
C MET A 48 -17.15 -0.77 1.33
N ASP A 49 -17.10 -0.82 2.65
CA ASP A 49 -18.31 -0.92 3.47
C ASP A 49 -19.11 0.39 3.38
N ALA A 50 -20.44 0.28 3.19
CA ALA A 50 -21.32 1.44 3.12
C ALA A 50 -21.35 2.27 4.42
N ASN A 51 -21.00 1.64 5.53
CA ASN A 51 -20.95 2.30 6.85
C ASN A 51 -19.59 2.95 7.15
N ASP A 52 -18.61 2.82 6.24
CA ASP A 52 -17.32 3.48 6.43
C ASP A 52 -17.43 5.00 6.24
N CYS A 53 -16.42 5.72 6.71
CA CYS A 53 -16.41 7.18 6.70
C CYS A 53 -16.57 7.75 5.29
N ARG A 54 -17.42 8.77 5.12
CA ARG A 54 -17.67 9.41 3.81
C ARG A 54 -16.40 9.86 3.07
N GLY A 55 -15.36 10.32 3.83
CA GLY A 55 -14.08 10.69 3.23
C GLY A 55 -13.36 9.52 2.55
N VAL A 56 -13.51 8.31 3.08
CA VAL A 56 -12.96 7.08 2.47
C VAL A 56 -13.62 6.79 1.13
N SER A 57 -14.95 7.02 1.04
CA SER A 57 -15.69 6.88 -0.23
C SER A 57 -15.15 7.81 -1.33
N TYR A 58 -14.84 9.06 -1.01
CA TYR A 58 -14.24 9.98 -1.98
C TYR A 58 -12.86 9.51 -2.44
N ALA A 59 -12.01 9.06 -1.52
CA ALA A 59 -10.69 8.55 -1.86
C ALA A 59 -10.77 7.24 -2.68
N ALA A 60 -11.69 6.34 -2.36
CA ALA A 60 -11.91 5.12 -3.14
C ALA A 60 -12.39 5.41 -4.58
N ASN A 61 -13.25 6.43 -4.76
CA ASN A 61 -13.65 6.88 -6.09
C ASN A 61 -12.52 7.55 -6.87
N ALA A 62 -11.58 8.22 -6.19
CA ALA A 62 -10.36 8.72 -6.82
C ALA A 62 -9.48 7.54 -7.28
N LEU A 63 -9.27 6.53 -6.44
CA LEU A 63 -8.52 5.31 -6.80
C LEU A 63 -9.12 4.60 -8.03
N VAL A 64 -10.45 4.54 -8.17
CA VAL A 64 -11.11 4.02 -9.39
C VAL A 64 -10.62 4.75 -10.63
N LYS A 65 -10.52 6.08 -10.58
CA LYS A 65 -10.04 6.88 -11.71
C LYS A 65 -8.56 6.65 -11.99
N ASP A 66 -7.75 6.57 -10.94
CA ASP A 66 -6.32 6.36 -11.05
C ASP A 66 -6.01 4.99 -11.68
N ILE A 67 -6.67 3.93 -11.22
CA ILE A 67 -6.54 2.59 -11.80
C ILE A 67 -6.92 2.61 -13.29
N ARG A 68 -8.03 3.24 -13.66
CA ARG A 68 -8.45 3.34 -15.06
C ARG A 68 -7.41 4.07 -15.91
N ASN A 69 -6.89 5.17 -15.41
CA ASN A 69 -5.94 6.01 -16.14
C ASN A 69 -4.59 5.33 -16.34
N VAL A 70 -4.11 4.58 -15.35
CA VAL A 70 -2.77 3.97 -15.37
C VAL A 70 -2.79 2.62 -16.06
N SER A 71 -3.75 1.75 -15.75
CA SER A 71 -3.79 0.36 -16.24
C SER A 71 -4.69 0.14 -17.45
N GLY A 72 -5.60 1.08 -17.75
CA GLY A 72 -6.66 0.87 -18.73
C GLY A 72 -7.78 -0.07 -18.26
N SER A 73 -7.67 -0.65 -17.05
CA SER A 73 -8.66 -1.58 -16.50
C SER A 73 -9.98 -0.90 -16.16
N GLN A 74 -11.09 -1.66 -16.25
CA GLN A 74 -12.38 -1.16 -15.77
C GLN A 74 -12.43 -1.30 -14.25
N ALA A 75 -12.24 -0.21 -13.52
CA ALA A 75 -12.36 -0.18 -12.07
C ALA A 75 -13.76 0.31 -11.63
N THR A 76 -14.34 -0.31 -10.60
CA THR A 76 -15.64 0.03 -10.03
C THR A 76 -15.69 -0.22 -8.52
N ILE A 77 -16.53 0.55 -7.81
CA ILE A 77 -16.86 0.26 -6.41
C ILE A 77 -17.95 -0.83 -6.39
N THR A 78 -17.83 -1.78 -5.47
CA THR A 78 -18.77 -2.91 -5.32
C THR A 78 -19.10 -3.17 -3.85
N SER A 79 -20.22 -3.82 -3.59
CA SER A 79 -20.58 -4.40 -2.29
C SER A 79 -20.12 -5.86 -2.14
N ASN A 80 -19.48 -6.43 -3.17
CA ASN A 80 -18.97 -7.78 -3.14
C ASN A 80 -17.65 -7.85 -2.35
N ARG A 81 -17.63 -8.58 -1.23
CA ARG A 81 -16.43 -8.76 -0.39
C ARG A 81 -15.31 -9.55 -1.05
N LYS A 82 -15.59 -10.26 -2.14
CA LYS A 82 -14.57 -10.97 -2.95
C LYS A 82 -13.95 -10.08 -4.04
N ALA A 83 -14.06 -8.77 -3.89
CA ALA A 83 -13.49 -7.79 -4.79
C ALA A 83 -11.96 -7.92 -4.89
N THR A 84 -11.36 -7.41 -5.95
CA THR A 84 -9.90 -7.39 -6.16
C THR A 84 -9.18 -6.61 -5.05
N ILE A 85 -9.77 -5.49 -4.64
CA ILE A 85 -9.24 -4.60 -3.60
C ILE A 85 -10.30 -4.46 -2.50
N LEU A 86 -9.89 -4.60 -1.25
CA LEU A 86 -10.74 -4.37 -0.09
C LEU A 86 -10.20 -3.17 0.69
N VAL A 87 -11.02 -2.14 0.85
CA VAL A 87 -10.66 -0.90 1.57
C VAL A 87 -11.57 -0.75 2.79
N GLY A 88 -11.00 -0.36 3.92
CA GLY A 88 -11.81 -0.05 5.08
C GLY A 88 -11.05 0.45 6.31
N THR A 89 -11.84 1.04 7.21
CA THR A 89 -11.39 1.58 8.48
C THR A 89 -11.74 0.61 9.61
N ILE A 90 -10.80 0.34 10.51
CA ILE A 90 -11.06 -0.48 11.70
C ILE A 90 -12.23 0.11 12.51
N GLY A 91 -13.17 -0.74 12.94
CA GLY A 91 -14.37 -0.33 13.67
C GLY A 91 -15.48 0.31 12.81
N HIS A 92 -15.23 0.55 11.51
CA HIS A 92 -16.22 1.06 10.55
C HIS A 92 -16.47 0.10 9.40
N SER A 93 -15.49 -0.75 9.07
CA SER A 93 -15.62 -1.78 8.04
C SER A 93 -15.71 -3.16 8.68
N ALA A 94 -16.87 -3.79 8.58
CA ALA A 94 -17.09 -5.14 9.08
C ALA A 94 -16.17 -6.17 8.41
N ALA A 95 -15.77 -5.94 7.16
CA ALA A 95 -14.84 -6.80 6.45
C ALA A 95 -13.43 -6.72 7.05
N ILE A 96 -12.93 -5.51 7.33
CA ILE A 96 -11.62 -5.31 7.99
C ILE A 96 -11.63 -5.90 9.41
N ASP A 97 -12.68 -5.64 10.19
CA ASP A 97 -12.80 -6.16 11.56
C ASP A 97 -12.83 -7.70 11.56
N GLN A 98 -13.46 -8.32 10.56
CA GLN A 98 -13.47 -9.77 10.41
C GLN A 98 -12.06 -10.32 10.09
N LEU A 99 -11.30 -9.69 9.18
CA LEU A 99 -9.92 -10.09 8.89
C LEU A 99 -9.01 -9.99 10.11
N ILE A 100 -9.19 -8.97 10.94
CA ILE A 100 -8.47 -8.81 12.21
C ILE A 100 -8.87 -9.92 13.18
N LYS A 101 -10.16 -10.18 13.35
CA LYS A 101 -10.68 -11.25 14.22
C LYS A 101 -10.14 -12.63 13.82
N GLN A 102 -10.03 -12.88 12.53
CA GLN A 102 -9.48 -14.11 11.97
C GLN A 102 -7.94 -14.14 11.97
N LYS A 103 -7.28 -13.12 12.51
CA LYS A 103 -5.80 -12.98 12.53
C LYS A 103 -5.15 -13.00 11.12
N ARG A 104 -5.92 -12.65 10.08
CA ARG A 104 -5.43 -12.53 8.70
C ARG A 104 -4.62 -11.23 8.48
N ILE A 105 -4.95 -10.19 9.23
CA ILE A 105 -4.17 -8.96 9.36
C ILE A 105 -3.90 -8.66 10.83
N ASN A 106 -2.75 -8.04 11.10
CA ASN A 106 -2.35 -7.72 12.47
C ASN A 106 -3.02 -6.41 12.94
N GLY A 107 -4.16 -6.52 13.61
CA GLY A 107 -4.90 -5.38 14.12
C GLY A 107 -4.14 -4.52 15.14
N ASN A 108 -3.08 -5.05 15.81
CA ASN A 108 -2.29 -4.28 16.78
C ASN A 108 -1.48 -3.17 16.11
N LEU A 109 -1.21 -3.28 14.80
CA LEU A 109 -0.55 -2.23 14.02
C LEU A 109 -1.47 -1.03 13.77
N LEU A 110 -2.78 -1.21 13.90
CA LEU A 110 -3.80 -0.19 13.64
C LEU A 110 -4.50 0.28 14.92
N LYS A 111 -4.89 -0.65 15.81
CA LYS A 111 -5.71 -0.34 16.96
C LYS A 111 -5.06 0.69 17.89
N GLY A 112 -5.78 1.76 18.20
CA GLY A 112 -5.30 2.85 19.05
C GLY A 112 -4.20 3.72 18.42
N LYS A 113 -3.89 3.54 17.13
CA LYS A 113 -2.96 4.39 16.39
C LYS A 113 -3.73 5.49 15.65
N ARG A 114 -3.02 6.57 15.31
CA ARG A 114 -3.56 7.67 14.50
C ARG A 114 -2.91 7.64 13.12
N GLU A 115 -3.73 7.79 12.10
CA GLU A 115 -3.28 7.96 10.72
C GLU A 115 -2.37 6.82 10.20
N LYS A 116 -2.52 5.61 10.78
CA LYS A 116 -1.78 4.43 10.32
C LYS A 116 -2.61 3.62 9.35
N PHE A 117 -1.93 2.96 8.43
CA PHE A 117 -2.55 2.03 7.49
C PHE A 117 -1.65 0.81 7.28
N ILE A 118 -2.26 -0.24 6.75
CA ILE A 118 -1.61 -1.45 6.26
C ILE A 118 -2.09 -1.66 4.82
N ILE A 119 -1.15 -1.95 3.92
CA ILE A 119 -1.43 -2.48 2.59
C ILE A 119 -0.81 -3.87 2.54
N THR A 120 -1.62 -4.88 2.26
CA THR A 120 -1.17 -6.27 2.23
C THR A 120 -2.06 -7.11 1.33
N VAL A 121 -1.61 -8.29 0.95
CA VAL A 121 -2.41 -9.26 0.20
C VAL A 121 -2.88 -10.37 1.12
N VAL A 122 -4.19 -10.63 1.11
CA VAL A 122 -4.83 -11.70 1.87
C VAL A 122 -5.68 -12.53 0.91
N ASP A 123 -5.36 -13.82 0.75
CA ASP A 123 -6.06 -14.74 -0.14
C ASP A 123 -6.23 -14.21 -1.58
N GLY A 124 -5.20 -13.57 -2.11
CA GLY A 124 -5.21 -12.98 -3.46
C GLY A 124 -5.98 -11.66 -3.58
N GLN A 125 -6.46 -11.09 -2.49
CA GLN A 125 -7.12 -9.80 -2.42
C GLN A 125 -6.19 -8.74 -1.84
N LEU A 126 -6.05 -7.60 -2.49
CA LEU A 126 -5.32 -6.47 -1.93
C LEU A 126 -6.17 -5.79 -0.84
N VAL A 127 -5.63 -5.71 0.36
CA VAL A 127 -6.33 -5.13 1.51
C VAL A 127 -5.65 -3.82 1.91
N ILE A 128 -6.44 -2.75 1.98
CA ILE A 128 -6.04 -1.44 2.52
C ILE A 128 -6.85 -1.20 3.79
N ALA A 129 -6.21 -1.31 4.94
CA ALA A 129 -6.84 -1.15 6.24
C ALA A 129 -6.26 0.04 6.98
N GLY A 130 -7.11 0.97 7.42
CA GLY A 130 -6.70 2.14 8.19
C GLY A 130 -7.08 2.05 9.67
N SER A 131 -6.26 2.68 10.52
CA SER A 131 -6.53 2.84 11.95
C SER A 131 -7.66 3.82 12.25
N ASP A 132 -7.89 4.74 11.34
CA ASP A 132 -8.93 5.76 11.36
C ASP A 132 -9.22 6.22 9.92
N ARG A 133 -10.17 7.12 9.76
CA ARG A 133 -10.52 7.69 8.45
C ARG A 133 -9.32 8.20 7.67
N ARG A 134 -8.41 8.93 8.33
CA ARG A 134 -7.24 9.53 7.66
C ARG A 134 -6.24 8.47 7.28
N GLY A 135 -5.99 7.50 8.15
CA GLY A 135 -5.12 6.35 7.84
C GLY A 135 -5.61 5.58 6.62
N THR A 136 -6.92 5.31 6.52
CA THR A 136 -7.49 4.62 5.34
C THR A 136 -7.30 5.46 4.07
N ILE A 137 -7.57 6.76 4.12
CA ILE A 137 -7.37 7.68 2.99
C ILE A 137 -5.89 7.71 2.57
N TYR A 138 -4.97 7.76 3.52
CA TYR A 138 -3.53 7.74 3.22
C TYR A 138 -3.09 6.43 2.57
N GLY A 139 -3.61 5.29 3.03
CA GLY A 139 -3.34 4.00 2.40
C GLY A 139 -3.84 3.93 0.96
N ILE A 140 -5.01 4.51 0.66
CA ILE A 140 -5.53 4.61 -0.71
C ILE A 140 -4.61 5.47 -1.59
N TYR A 141 -4.21 6.64 -1.11
CA TYR A 141 -3.32 7.53 -1.87
C TYR A 141 -1.91 6.96 -2.00
N GLU A 142 -1.42 6.21 -1.01
CA GLU A 142 -0.14 5.51 -1.13
C GLU A 142 -0.16 4.53 -2.31
N LEU A 143 -1.23 3.74 -2.46
CA LEU A 143 -1.39 2.88 -3.63
C LEU A 143 -1.42 3.69 -4.93
N SER A 144 -2.20 4.78 -4.99
CA SER A 144 -2.28 5.64 -6.17
C SER A 144 -0.94 6.26 -6.56
N GLN A 145 -0.12 6.65 -5.58
CA GLN A 145 1.20 7.25 -5.82
C GLN A 145 2.24 6.26 -6.35
N GLN A 146 2.04 4.98 -6.08
CA GLN A 146 2.97 3.94 -6.52
C GLN A 146 2.64 3.36 -7.90
N MET A 147 1.43 3.60 -8.40
CA MET A 147 1.00 3.25 -9.75
C MET A 147 1.53 4.24 -10.78
#